data_7ade55b8214d67e298d11813ee9defdd
#
_entry.id   7ade55b8214d67e298d11813ee9defdd
#
_cell.length_a   1.000
_cell.length_b   1.000
_cell.length_c   1.000
_cell.angle_alpha   90.00
_cell.angle_beta   90.00
_cell.angle_gamma   90.00
#
_symmetry.space_group_name_H-M   'P 1'
#
loop_
_entity.id
_entity.type
_entity.pdbx_description
1 polymer ?
#
loop_
_entity_poly.entity_id
_entity_poly.type
_entity_poly.pdbx_seq_one_letter_code
_entity_poly.pdbx_strand_id
1 'polypeptide(L)'
;MPINFASRMRNTPFWWIFLGFVFLLDWYVFQAVRTLTISLPDRNRTVIHSAYWTVSILSIVFLLFLPLFFSKSGPHYARSTIFALIAGLFFSKIIASLFFLTDDLRRIVQWVGIKFFTRSTSIVAGGDLMSRSVFLSWAGLLAGTGLFGALTYGMNNKYRYQLRSKRLHFSNLPQSFNGLKIVHLSDIHAGSFSDKEAVNRGIRLIMEQRPDLILFTGDLVNNLASEMDGYWDLFSQLNAPLGVFSITGNHDYADYVQWDSLEAKKSNFQQLMQVHKKMGWRLLMNEHVVLQRDQDQIAIVGIENWSAKSRFPKYGDLSKAFSGAEQIPFSILLSHDPSHWRAQVLSNYPTIALTLSGHTHGMQFGVELPGVRWSPVQYVYAEWAGLYEQLDQKLYVNRGFGFIGYPGRVGILPEITIIELFSKD
;
A
#
# COMPACT_ATOMS: atom_id res chain seq x y z
N MET A 1 18.84 28.73 -9.17
CA MET A 1 18.77 27.78 -10.29
C MET A 1 18.39 26.41 -9.70
N PRO A 2 17.23 25.84 -9.98
CA PRO A 2 16.89 24.51 -9.50
C PRO A 2 17.81 23.52 -10.21
N ILE A 3 18.74 22.94 -9.47
CA ILE A 3 19.56 21.83 -9.96
C ILE A 3 18.61 20.67 -10.16
N ASN A 4 18.35 20.41 -11.43
CA ASN A 4 17.38 19.44 -11.93
C ASN A 4 17.62 18.08 -11.27
N PHE A 5 16.66 17.56 -10.47
CA PHE A 5 16.68 16.22 -9.86
C PHE A 5 17.07 15.16 -10.90
N ALA A 6 16.61 15.33 -12.13
CA ALA A 6 16.97 14.53 -13.30
C ALA A 6 18.47 14.51 -13.61
N SER A 7 19.17 15.65 -13.44
CA SER A 7 20.62 15.72 -13.69
C SER A 7 21.42 15.07 -12.54
N ARG A 8 20.93 15.16 -11.30
CA ARG A 8 21.57 14.48 -10.15
C ARG A 8 21.44 12.96 -10.25
N MET A 9 20.26 12.42 -10.58
CA MET A 9 20.10 10.95 -10.75
C MET A 9 21.03 10.42 -11.84
N ARG A 10 21.09 11.09 -12.99
CA ARG A 10 21.89 10.65 -14.13
C ARG A 10 23.41 10.68 -13.86
N ASN A 11 23.87 11.54 -12.98
CA ASN A 11 25.29 11.69 -12.64
C ASN A 11 25.73 10.81 -11.44
N THR A 12 24.84 9.96 -10.89
CA THR A 12 25.24 9.05 -9.82
C THR A 12 25.70 7.71 -10.39
N PRO A 13 26.83 7.15 -9.94
CA PRO A 13 27.27 5.81 -10.32
C PRO A 13 26.18 4.74 -10.11
N PHE A 14 25.38 4.89 -9.07
CA PHE A 14 24.25 4.02 -8.74
C PHE A 14 23.27 3.85 -9.91
N TRP A 15 22.95 4.92 -10.65
CA TRP A 15 22.03 4.84 -11.78
C TRP A 15 22.53 3.95 -12.93
N TRP A 16 23.81 4.08 -13.23
CA TRP A 16 24.44 3.25 -14.27
C TRP A 16 24.58 1.78 -13.83
N ILE A 17 24.89 1.55 -12.56
CA ILE A 17 24.90 0.19 -11.97
C ILE A 17 23.52 -0.43 -12.05
N PHE A 18 22.47 0.32 -11.72
CA PHE A 18 21.09 -0.14 -11.80
C PHE A 18 20.71 -0.51 -13.25
N LEU A 19 21.01 0.32 -14.24
CA LEU A 19 20.75 0.03 -15.65
C LEU A 19 21.55 -1.20 -16.13
N GLY A 20 22.79 -1.33 -15.70
CA GLY A 20 23.62 -2.51 -15.96
C GLY A 20 22.99 -3.78 -15.38
N PHE A 21 22.49 -3.71 -14.15
CA PHE A 21 21.77 -4.82 -13.52
C PHE A 21 20.50 -5.20 -14.29
N VAL A 22 19.71 -4.21 -14.70
CA VAL A 22 18.50 -4.43 -15.49
C VAL A 22 18.84 -5.15 -16.81
N PHE A 23 19.88 -4.70 -17.52
CA PHE A 23 20.33 -5.32 -18.76
C PHE A 23 20.81 -6.77 -18.53
N LEU A 24 21.59 -7.02 -17.47
CA LEU A 24 22.06 -8.37 -17.12
C LEU A 24 20.90 -9.30 -16.78
N LEU A 25 19.89 -8.79 -16.06
CA LEU A 25 18.67 -9.54 -15.76
C LEU A 25 17.91 -9.91 -17.03
N ASP A 26 17.77 -8.97 -17.98
CA ASP A 26 17.15 -9.21 -19.27
C ASP A 26 17.90 -10.28 -20.07
N TRP A 27 19.21 -10.16 -20.12
CA TRP A 27 20.06 -11.12 -20.81
C TRP A 27 19.95 -12.51 -20.17
N TYR A 28 19.91 -12.59 -18.83
CA TYR A 28 19.81 -13.85 -18.09
C TYR A 28 18.47 -14.54 -18.34
N VAL A 29 17.35 -13.80 -18.23
CA VAL A 29 16.01 -14.35 -18.52
C VAL A 29 15.88 -14.75 -19.99
N PHE A 30 16.53 -14.03 -20.90
CA PHE A 30 16.56 -14.39 -22.33
C PHE A 30 17.16 -15.78 -22.58
N GLN A 31 18.14 -16.23 -21.78
CA GLN A 31 18.70 -17.58 -21.95
C GLN A 31 17.63 -18.68 -21.75
N ALA A 32 16.70 -18.48 -20.81
CA ALA A 32 15.58 -19.40 -20.64
C ALA A 32 14.62 -19.36 -21.84
N VAL A 33 14.29 -18.17 -22.34
CA VAL A 33 13.49 -18.02 -23.58
C VAL A 33 14.15 -18.72 -24.74
N ARG A 34 15.46 -18.54 -24.93
CA ARG A 34 16.25 -19.18 -25.96
C ARG A 34 16.20 -20.73 -25.84
N THR A 35 16.35 -21.23 -24.62
CA THR A 35 16.32 -22.69 -24.36
C THR A 35 14.97 -23.29 -24.74
N LEU A 36 13.87 -22.62 -24.39
CA LEU A 36 12.52 -23.10 -24.66
C LEU A 36 12.10 -22.97 -26.13
N THR A 37 12.75 -22.11 -26.88
CA THR A 37 12.40 -21.85 -28.29
C THR A 37 13.31 -22.59 -29.25
N ILE A 38 14.29 -23.37 -28.78
CA ILE A 38 15.31 -24.04 -29.63
C ILE A 38 14.70 -25.02 -30.65
N SER A 39 13.59 -25.68 -30.27
CA SER A 39 12.88 -26.64 -31.11
C SER A 39 11.87 -26.00 -32.07
N LEU A 40 11.66 -24.69 -32.01
CA LEU A 40 10.71 -24.01 -32.86
C LEU A 40 11.30 -23.71 -34.25
N PRO A 41 10.46 -23.63 -35.30
CA PRO A 41 10.88 -23.14 -36.61
C PRO A 41 11.58 -21.78 -36.50
N ASP A 42 12.60 -21.57 -37.34
CA ASP A 42 13.45 -20.36 -37.30
C ASP A 42 12.65 -19.04 -37.33
N ARG A 43 11.60 -18.97 -38.13
CA ARG A 43 10.71 -17.79 -38.20
C ARG A 43 10.07 -17.49 -36.86
N ASN A 44 9.50 -18.49 -36.18
CA ASN A 44 8.82 -18.33 -34.91
C ASN A 44 9.81 -17.97 -33.81
N ARG A 45 10.98 -18.60 -33.80
CA ARG A 45 12.08 -18.28 -32.89
C ARG A 45 12.54 -16.84 -33.05
N THR A 46 12.75 -16.38 -34.26
CA THR A 46 13.15 -14.98 -34.55
C THR A 46 12.10 -13.99 -34.08
N VAL A 47 10.82 -14.25 -34.33
CA VAL A 47 9.72 -13.39 -33.86
C VAL A 47 9.70 -13.27 -32.33
N ILE A 48 9.80 -14.40 -31.60
CA ILE A 48 9.79 -14.40 -30.13
C ILE A 48 11.01 -13.66 -29.57
N HIS A 49 12.21 -13.91 -30.13
CA HIS A 49 13.43 -13.25 -29.69
C HIS A 49 13.38 -11.75 -29.96
N SER A 50 12.91 -11.32 -31.15
CA SER A 50 12.76 -9.91 -31.50
C SER A 50 11.73 -9.23 -30.61
N ALA A 51 10.58 -9.84 -30.35
CA ALA A 51 9.56 -9.31 -29.45
C ALA A 51 10.10 -9.12 -28.03
N TYR A 52 10.82 -10.14 -27.50
CA TYR A 52 11.44 -10.07 -26.17
C TYR A 52 12.39 -8.86 -26.07
N TRP A 53 13.35 -8.75 -27.00
CA TRP A 53 14.34 -7.68 -26.98
C TRP A 53 13.73 -6.31 -27.27
N THR A 54 12.71 -6.21 -28.11
CA THR A 54 11.99 -4.95 -28.36
C THR A 54 11.37 -4.44 -27.05
N VAL A 55 10.65 -5.29 -26.30
CA VAL A 55 10.06 -4.89 -25.01
C VAL A 55 11.13 -4.51 -24.00
N SER A 56 12.22 -5.29 -23.89
CA SER A 56 13.31 -5.00 -22.96
C SER A 56 14.02 -3.69 -23.30
N ILE A 57 14.38 -3.46 -24.57
CA ILE A 57 15.04 -2.23 -25.01
C ILE A 57 14.13 -1.02 -24.77
N LEU A 58 12.86 -1.09 -25.16
CA LEU A 58 11.91 0.00 -24.91
C LEU A 58 11.78 0.32 -23.41
N SER A 59 11.77 -0.69 -22.56
CA SER A 59 11.73 -0.50 -21.10
C SER A 59 12.99 0.18 -20.56
N ILE A 60 14.16 -0.23 -21.03
CA ILE A 60 15.45 0.39 -20.65
C ILE A 60 15.53 1.83 -21.17
N VAL A 61 15.14 2.08 -22.43
CA VAL A 61 15.08 3.43 -22.99
C VAL A 61 14.15 4.33 -22.19
N PHE A 62 12.96 3.83 -21.80
CA PHE A 62 12.06 4.60 -20.93
C PHE A 62 12.70 4.91 -19.58
N LEU A 63 13.39 3.96 -18.95
CA LEU A 63 14.11 4.20 -17.69
C LEU A 63 15.22 5.23 -17.86
N LEU A 64 15.96 5.22 -18.96
CA LEU A 64 16.98 6.24 -19.27
C LEU A 64 16.39 7.65 -19.34
N PHE A 65 15.21 7.79 -19.91
CA PHE A 65 14.50 9.06 -20.04
C PHE A 65 13.56 9.38 -18.89
N LEU A 66 13.40 8.47 -17.93
CA LEU A 66 12.52 8.63 -16.77
C LEU A 66 12.69 9.98 -16.05
N PRO A 67 13.92 10.46 -15.75
CA PRO A 67 14.12 11.74 -15.11
C PRO A 67 13.53 12.93 -15.88
N LEU A 68 13.47 12.86 -17.22
CA LEU A 68 12.88 13.89 -18.06
C LEU A 68 11.36 13.88 -18.03
N PHE A 69 10.76 12.69 -17.88
CA PHE A 69 9.31 12.53 -17.75
C PHE A 69 8.77 13.01 -16.41
N PHE A 70 9.55 12.86 -15.31
CA PHE A 70 9.14 13.32 -13.98
C PHE A 70 9.29 14.84 -13.78
N SER A 71 10.05 15.55 -14.63
CA SER A 71 10.30 16.99 -14.49
C SER A 71 9.23 17.88 -15.15
N LYS A 72 8.27 17.33 -15.87
CA LYS A 72 7.27 18.10 -16.62
C LYS A 72 5.86 17.88 -16.07
N SER A 73 5.07 18.94 -16.08
CA SER A 73 3.64 19.00 -15.72
C SER A 73 2.76 18.23 -16.73
N GLY A 74 2.82 16.93 -16.70
CA GLY A 74 1.91 16.05 -17.46
C GLY A 74 1.04 15.20 -16.51
N PRO A 75 -0.01 14.50 -17.00
CA PRO A 75 -0.91 13.74 -16.15
C PRO A 75 -0.13 12.69 -15.34
N HIS A 76 -0.10 12.87 -14.02
CA HIS A 76 0.61 11.99 -13.07
C HIS A 76 0.24 10.53 -13.24
N TYR A 77 -1.03 10.25 -13.59
CA TYR A 77 -1.55 8.90 -13.79
C TYR A 77 -0.84 8.12 -14.92
N ALA A 78 -0.67 8.72 -16.11
CA ALA A 78 -0.04 8.01 -17.23
C ALA A 78 1.40 7.63 -16.89
N ARG A 79 2.13 8.52 -16.21
CA ARG A 79 3.52 8.30 -15.78
C ARG A 79 3.62 7.18 -14.74
N SER A 80 2.77 7.19 -13.70
CA SER A 80 2.76 6.15 -12.68
C SER A 80 2.35 4.80 -13.26
N THR A 81 1.41 4.76 -14.20
CA THR A 81 0.99 3.52 -14.88
C THR A 81 2.14 2.92 -15.71
N ILE A 82 2.81 3.73 -16.55
CA ILE A 82 3.92 3.25 -17.35
C ILE A 82 5.08 2.78 -16.46
N PHE A 83 5.42 3.57 -15.43
CA PHE A 83 6.44 3.17 -14.46
C PHE A 83 6.09 1.85 -13.77
N ALA A 84 4.84 1.68 -13.33
CA ALA A 84 4.39 0.47 -12.67
C ALA A 84 4.41 -0.76 -13.61
N LEU A 85 4.08 -0.60 -14.89
CA LEU A 85 4.20 -1.67 -15.88
C LEU A 85 5.65 -2.10 -16.05
N ILE A 86 6.57 -1.17 -16.19
CA ILE A 86 8.00 -1.46 -16.33
C ILE A 86 8.55 -2.08 -15.05
N ALA A 87 8.26 -1.51 -13.89
CA ALA A 87 8.67 -2.07 -12.60
C ALA A 87 8.09 -3.48 -12.41
N GLY A 88 6.81 -3.69 -12.72
CA GLY A 88 6.16 -4.99 -12.69
C GLY A 88 6.82 -6.01 -13.61
N LEU A 89 7.23 -5.61 -14.82
CA LEU A 89 7.97 -6.45 -15.74
C LEU A 89 9.32 -6.88 -15.15
N PHE A 90 10.07 -5.95 -14.52
CA PHE A 90 11.34 -6.28 -13.89
C PHE A 90 11.18 -7.18 -12.66
N PHE A 91 10.20 -6.90 -11.80
CA PHE A 91 9.90 -7.80 -10.68
C PHE A 91 9.55 -9.21 -11.16
N SER A 92 8.79 -9.33 -12.22
CA SER A 92 8.44 -10.61 -12.84
C SER A 92 9.66 -11.35 -13.37
N LYS A 93 10.61 -10.63 -13.99
CA LYS A 93 11.90 -11.20 -14.45
C LYS A 93 12.77 -11.62 -13.25
N ILE A 94 12.78 -10.87 -12.15
CA ILE A 94 13.48 -11.29 -10.92
C ILE A 94 12.89 -12.59 -10.39
N ILE A 95 11.57 -12.72 -10.29
CA ILE A 95 10.92 -13.95 -9.82
C ILE A 95 11.26 -15.13 -10.76
N ALA A 96 11.18 -14.93 -12.09
CA ALA A 96 11.55 -15.95 -13.06
C ALA A 96 13.02 -16.38 -12.89
N SER A 97 13.92 -15.42 -12.69
CA SER A 97 15.35 -15.69 -12.56
C SER A 97 15.72 -16.54 -11.33
N LEU A 98 14.93 -16.51 -10.25
CA LEU A 98 15.15 -17.37 -9.08
C LEU A 98 15.07 -18.86 -9.42
N PHE A 99 14.15 -19.23 -10.32
CA PHE A 99 14.04 -20.62 -10.80
C PHE A 99 15.27 -21.03 -11.63
N PHE A 100 15.75 -20.12 -12.48
CA PHE A 100 16.92 -20.39 -13.32
C PHE A 100 18.19 -20.46 -12.49
N LEU A 101 18.33 -19.56 -11.51
CA LEU A 101 19.46 -19.57 -10.58
C LEU A 101 19.51 -20.86 -9.76
N THR A 102 18.37 -21.41 -9.38
CA THR A 102 18.29 -22.72 -8.70
C THR A 102 18.85 -23.85 -9.58
N ASP A 103 18.54 -23.84 -10.89
CA ASP A 103 19.11 -24.84 -11.83
C ASP A 103 20.60 -24.64 -12.05
N ASP A 104 21.06 -23.40 -12.20
CA ASP A 104 22.48 -23.09 -12.39
C ASP A 104 23.31 -23.47 -11.15
N LEU A 105 22.80 -23.16 -9.95
CA LEU A 105 23.45 -23.58 -8.71
C LEU A 105 23.56 -25.11 -8.61
N ARG A 106 22.49 -25.83 -8.94
CA ARG A 106 22.51 -27.30 -9.01
C ARG A 106 23.58 -27.79 -9.97
N ARG A 107 23.68 -27.20 -11.16
CA ARG A 107 24.69 -27.57 -12.17
C ARG A 107 26.12 -27.35 -11.68
N ILE A 108 26.34 -26.19 -11.01
CA ILE A 108 27.63 -25.85 -10.40
C ILE A 108 28.01 -26.89 -9.34
N VAL A 109 27.07 -27.23 -8.43
CA VAL A 109 27.31 -28.26 -7.40
C VAL A 109 27.62 -29.62 -8.02
N GLN A 110 26.88 -30.02 -9.06
CA GLN A 110 27.15 -31.28 -9.77
C GLN A 110 28.52 -31.27 -10.46
N TRP A 111 28.88 -30.17 -11.14
CA TRP A 111 30.18 -30.00 -11.79
C TRP A 111 31.34 -30.09 -10.79
N VAL A 112 31.21 -29.36 -9.65
CA VAL A 112 32.20 -29.43 -8.57
C VAL A 112 32.31 -30.85 -8.01
N GLY A 113 31.16 -31.49 -7.74
CA GLY A 113 31.10 -32.87 -7.26
C GLY A 113 31.82 -33.85 -8.21
N ILE A 114 31.52 -33.78 -9.52
CA ILE A 114 32.17 -34.63 -10.53
C ILE A 114 33.69 -34.33 -10.60
N LYS A 115 34.06 -33.05 -10.63
CA LYS A 115 35.46 -32.64 -10.82
C LYS A 115 36.35 -33.01 -9.63
N PHE A 116 35.85 -32.97 -8.41
CA PHE A 116 36.66 -33.14 -7.21
C PHE A 116 36.44 -34.45 -6.47
N PHE A 117 35.29 -35.12 -6.67
CA PHE A 117 34.91 -36.29 -5.86
C PHE A 117 34.63 -37.57 -6.65
N THR A 118 34.54 -37.53 -8.01
CA THR A 118 34.24 -38.74 -8.79
C THR A 118 35.41 -39.13 -9.68
N ARG A 119 35.96 -40.34 -9.44
CA ARG A 119 36.76 -41.09 -10.42
C ARG A 119 35.77 -41.89 -11.27
N SER A 120 35.57 -41.46 -12.52
CA SER A 120 34.84 -42.14 -13.61
C SER A 120 33.56 -42.91 -13.25
N THR A 121 32.40 -42.35 -13.60
CA THR A 121 31.19 -43.13 -13.84
C THR A 121 30.47 -42.62 -15.09
N SER A 122 30.23 -43.56 -16.01
CA SER A 122 29.46 -43.37 -17.22
C SER A 122 28.05 -42.80 -16.89
N ILE A 123 27.71 -41.65 -17.48
CA ILE A 123 26.40 -41.04 -17.36
C ILE A 123 25.45 -41.91 -18.21
N VAL A 124 24.55 -42.64 -17.56
CA VAL A 124 23.41 -43.28 -18.23
C VAL A 124 22.46 -42.14 -18.66
N ALA A 125 22.40 -41.93 -19.99
CA ALA A 125 21.39 -41.11 -20.61
C ALA A 125 20.04 -41.84 -20.49
N GLY A 126 19.22 -41.44 -19.54
CA GLY A 126 17.90 -42.02 -19.32
C GLY A 126 16.81 -41.11 -19.86
N GLY A 127 16.02 -41.67 -20.79
CA GLY A 127 14.62 -41.46 -21.08
C GLY A 127 14.11 -40.03 -21.43
N ASP A 128 13.19 -39.98 -22.34
CA ASP A 128 12.38 -38.83 -22.86
C ASP A 128 11.59 -38.02 -21.83
N LEU A 129 12.11 -37.82 -20.63
CA LEU A 129 11.55 -36.93 -19.66
C LEU A 129 12.09 -35.52 -19.93
N MET A 130 11.20 -34.53 -19.99
CA MET A 130 11.53 -33.10 -20.07
C MET A 130 12.72 -32.80 -19.14
N SER A 131 13.80 -32.24 -19.67
CA SER A 131 14.99 -32.00 -18.85
C SER A 131 14.60 -31.06 -17.69
N ARG A 132 15.19 -31.25 -16.49
CA ARG A 132 14.92 -30.44 -15.32
C ARG A 132 15.13 -28.94 -15.61
N SER A 133 16.10 -28.60 -16.44
CA SER A 133 16.36 -27.24 -16.88
C SER A 133 15.23 -26.65 -17.70
N VAL A 134 14.64 -27.43 -18.61
CA VAL A 134 13.44 -27.03 -19.39
C VAL A 134 12.24 -26.86 -18.47
N PHE A 135 12.03 -27.76 -17.52
CA PHE A 135 10.96 -27.64 -16.51
C PHE A 135 11.11 -26.38 -15.69
N LEU A 136 12.29 -26.10 -15.13
CA LEU A 136 12.53 -24.89 -14.32
C LEU A 136 12.43 -23.61 -15.15
N SER A 137 12.82 -23.65 -16.43
CA SER A 137 12.62 -22.52 -17.34
C SER A 137 11.13 -22.24 -17.57
N TRP A 138 10.31 -23.25 -17.82
CA TRP A 138 8.86 -23.09 -17.92
C TRP A 138 8.25 -22.59 -16.61
N ALA A 139 8.61 -23.20 -15.48
CA ALA A 139 8.09 -22.82 -14.17
C ALA A 139 8.43 -21.33 -13.84
N GLY A 140 9.66 -20.91 -14.12
CA GLY A 140 10.10 -19.54 -13.90
C GLY A 140 9.37 -18.54 -14.81
N LEU A 141 9.26 -18.84 -16.11
CA LEU A 141 8.53 -17.95 -17.03
C LEU A 141 7.04 -17.90 -16.72
N LEU A 142 6.42 -19.01 -16.33
CA LEU A 142 5.01 -19.03 -15.91
C LEU A 142 4.80 -18.23 -14.62
N ALA A 143 5.67 -18.40 -13.62
CA ALA A 143 5.60 -17.62 -12.37
C ALA A 143 5.79 -16.12 -12.63
N GLY A 144 6.78 -15.73 -13.43
CA GLY A 144 7.02 -14.35 -13.82
C GLY A 144 5.86 -13.76 -14.62
N THR A 145 5.40 -14.45 -15.66
CA THR A 145 4.26 -14.00 -16.47
C THR A 145 2.98 -13.92 -15.64
N GLY A 146 2.74 -14.88 -14.77
CA GLY A 146 1.62 -14.89 -13.83
C GLY A 146 1.65 -13.68 -12.90
N LEU A 147 2.81 -13.34 -12.34
CA LEU A 147 2.97 -12.15 -11.52
C LEU A 147 2.73 -10.87 -12.33
N PHE A 148 3.30 -10.75 -13.53
CA PHE A 148 3.07 -9.59 -14.39
C PHE A 148 1.61 -9.43 -14.76
N GLY A 149 0.94 -10.53 -15.10
CA GLY A 149 -0.49 -10.57 -15.37
C GLY A 149 -1.32 -10.14 -14.15
N ALA A 150 -0.98 -10.64 -12.96
CA ALA A 150 -1.64 -10.25 -11.71
C ALA A 150 -1.47 -8.74 -11.41
N LEU A 151 -0.26 -8.20 -11.57
CA LEU A 151 0.00 -6.79 -11.41
C LEU A 151 -0.75 -5.95 -12.44
N THR A 152 -0.77 -6.33 -13.71
CA THR A 152 -1.49 -5.61 -14.76
C THR A 152 -3.01 -5.66 -14.53
N TYR A 153 -3.56 -6.83 -14.21
CA TYR A 153 -4.97 -6.99 -13.87
C TYR A 153 -5.35 -6.19 -12.61
N GLY A 154 -4.47 -6.17 -11.62
CA GLY A 154 -4.64 -5.44 -10.37
C GLY A 154 -4.87 -3.94 -10.56
N MET A 155 -4.38 -3.35 -11.65
CA MET A 155 -4.62 -1.93 -11.96
C MET A 155 -6.11 -1.61 -12.18
N ASN A 156 -6.92 -2.59 -12.57
CA ASN A 156 -8.36 -2.44 -12.73
C ASN A 156 -9.10 -2.48 -11.39
N ASN A 157 -8.47 -2.99 -10.34
CA ASN A 157 -9.10 -3.21 -9.03
C ASN A 157 -9.01 -2.00 -8.09
N LYS A 158 -8.31 -0.93 -8.44
CA LYS A 158 -8.01 0.21 -7.56
C LYS A 158 -9.23 0.99 -7.07
N TYR A 159 -10.39 0.82 -7.71
CA TYR A 159 -11.68 1.40 -7.31
C TYR A 159 -12.74 0.32 -7.02
N ARG A 160 -12.31 -0.93 -6.83
CA ARG A 160 -13.21 -2.04 -6.48
C ARG A 160 -13.41 -2.08 -4.97
N TYR A 161 -14.11 -1.08 -4.44
CA TYR A 161 -14.36 -0.93 -3.01
C TYR A 161 -15.04 -2.15 -2.40
N GLN A 162 -14.55 -2.58 -1.24
CA GLN A 162 -15.13 -3.65 -0.43
C GLN A 162 -15.72 -3.08 0.84
N LEU A 163 -17.00 -3.34 1.07
CA LEU A 163 -17.64 -3.09 2.37
C LEU A 163 -17.27 -4.22 3.33
N ARG A 164 -16.63 -3.87 4.45
CA ARG A 164 -16.24 -4.83 5.49
C ARG A 164 -16.93 -4.48 6.80
N SER A 165 -17.94 -5.29 7.17
CA SER A 165 -18.68 -5.07 8.41
C SER A 165 -18.09 -5.86 9.57
N LYS A 166 -18.05 -5.24 10.74
CA LYS A 166 -17.62 -5.81 12.01
C LYS A 166 -18.57 -5.38 13.12
N ARG A 167 -19.06 -6.37 13.87
CA ARG A 167 -19.77 -6.16 15.14
C ARG A 167 -18.80 -6.34 16.27
N LEU A 168 -18.59 -5.29 17.07
CA LEU A 168 -17.63 -5.29 18.15
C LEU A 168 -18.38 -5.11 19.47
N HIS A 169 -18.07 -5.97 20.45
CA HIS A 169 -18.70 -5.96 21.76
C HIS A 169 -17.70 -5.47 22.80
N PHE A 170 -18.16 -4.56 23.67
CA PHE A 170 -17.37 -3.97 24.75
C PHE A 170 -18.17 -3.93 26.05
N SER A 171 -17.55 -4.29 27.17
CA SER A 171 -18.17 -4.27 28.48
C SER A 171 -18.36 -2.84 29.03
N ASN A 172 -17.57 -1.91 28.56
CA ASN A 172 -17.58 -0.50 28.99
C ASN A 172 -18.26 0.44 28.00
N LEU A 173 -18.95 -0.07 26.97
CA LEU A 173 -19.72 0.77 26.05
C LEU A 173 -21.01 1.21 26.74
N PRO A 174 -21.25 2.55 26.90
CA PRO A 174 -22.49 3.04 27.46
C PRO A 174 -23.72 2.64 26.62
N GLN A 175 -24.84 2.38 27.31
CA GLN A 175 -26.04 1.79 26.69
C GLN A 175 -26.64 2.69 25.59
N SER A 176 -26.58 4.00 25.72
CA SER A 176 -27.09 4.93 24.70
C SER A 176 -26.33 4.84 23.37
N PHE A 177 -25.11 4.27 23.38
CA PHE A 177 -24.31 4.04 22.19
C PHE A 177 -24.38 2.61 21.67
N ASN A 178 -25.23 1.75 22.25
CA ASN A 178 -25.46 0.39 21.76
C ASN A 178 -26.06 0.45 20.34
N GLY A 179 -25.46 -0.27 19.39
CA GLY A 179 -25.82 -0.22 17.98
C GLY A 179 -25.22 0.95 17.19
N LEU A 180 -24.30 1.74 17.78
CA LEU A 180 -23.64 2.84 17.07
C LEU A 180 -22.93 2.33 15.80
N LYS A 181 -23.33 2.88 14.66
CA LYS A 181 -22.76 2.53 13.35
C LYS A 181 -21.71 3.55 12.93
N ILE A 182 -20.48 3.10 12.83
CA ILE A 182 -19.32 3.89 12.44
C ILE A 182 -18.87 3.46 11.05
N VAL A 183 -18.62 4.41 10.14
CA VAL A 183 -17.82 4.16 8.95
C VAL A 183 -16.39 4.62 9.23
N HIS A 184 -15.44 3.73 9.07
CA HIS A 184 -14.01 4.02 9.17
C HIS A 184 -13.37 4.01 7.79
N LEU A 185 -12.72 5.10 7.44
CA LEU A 185 -11.97 5.34 6.22
C LEU A 185 -10.53 5.68 6.56
N SER A 186 -9.62 5.37 5.64
CA SER A 186 -8.21 5.72 5.75
C SER A 186 -7.56 5.82 4.37
N ASP A 187 -6.43 6.52 4.27
CA ASP A 187 -5.52 6.44 3.14
C ASP A 187 -6.24 6.72 1.80
N ILE A 188 -6.76 7.92 1.65
CA ILE A 188 -7.46 8.38 0.44
C ILE A 188 -6.46 8.62 -0.69
N HIS A 189 -5.34 9.28 -0.41
CA HIS A 189 -4.30 9.56 -1.39
C HIS A 189 -4.83 10.19 -2.66
N ALA A 190 -5.52 11.31 -2.56
CA ALA A 190 -6.24 11.96 -3.66
C ALA A 190 -5.38 12.22 -4.91
N GLY A 191 -4.09 12.50 -4.72
CA GLY A 191 -3.13 12.69 -5.82
C GLY A 191 -2.92 11.47 -6.71
N SER A 192 -3.38 10.29 -6.29
CA SER A 192 -3.33 9.07 -7.10
C SER A 192 -4.58 8.85 -7.94
N PHE A 193 -5.68 9.55 -7.68
CA PHE A 193 -6.93 9.35 -8.39
C PHE A 193 -6.88 9.85 -9.84
N SER A 194 -7.60 9.15 -10.69
CA SER A 194 -7.73 9.46 -12.12
C SER A 194 -9.16 9.36 -12.66
N ASP A 195 -10.09 8.88 -11.83
CA ASP A 195 -11.49 8.65 -12.20
C ASP A 195 -12.40 9.16 -11.08
N LYS A 196 -12.92 10.38 -11.26
CA LYS A 196 -13.82 11.02 -10.28
C LYS A 196 -15.12 10.24 -10.08
N GLU A 197 -15.65 9.65 -11.16
CA GLU A 197 -16.90 8.90 -11.07
C GLU A 197 -16.70 7.62 -10.26
N ALA A 198 -15.55 6.97 -10.38
CA ALA A 198 -15.22 5.82 -9.54
C ALA A 198 -15.10 6.20 -8.07
N VAL A 199 -14.47 7.35 -7.75
CA VAL A 199 -14.42 7.89 -6.38
C VAL A 199 -15.83 8.20 -5.87
N ASN A 200 -16.67 8.86 -6.69
CA ASN A 200 -18.04 9.19 -6.34
C ASN A 200 -18.89 7.94 -6.07
N ARG A 201 -18.66 6.84 -6.79
CA ARG A 201 -19.31 5.54 -6.47
C ARG A 201 -18.92 5.07 -5.06
N GLY A 202 -17.65 5.23 -4.67
CA GLY A 202 -17.19 4.92 -3.30
C GLY A 202 -17.89 5.77 -2.25
N ILE A 203 -18.04 7.08 -2.49
CA ILE A 203 -18.76 8.01 -1.60
C ILE A 203 -20.22 7.59 -1.45
N ARG A 204 -20.90 7.26 -2.56
CA ARG A 204 -22.29 6.77 -2.50
C ARG A 204 -22.41 5.48 -1.69
N LEU A 205 -21.51 4.52 -1.87
CA LEU A 205 -21.47 3.28 -1.08
C LEU A 205 -21.35 3.55 0.43
N ILE A 206 -20.59 4.56 0.82
CA ILE A 206 -20.45 4.98 2.22
C ILE A 206 -21.79 5.54 2.72
N MET A 207 -22.39 6.47 2.00
CA MET A 207 -23.63 7.14 2.43
C MET A 207 -24.84 6.20 2.43
N GLU A 208 -24.86 5.19 1.56
CA GLU A 208 -25.87 4.12 1.57
C GLU A 208 -25.86 3.30 2.88
N GLN A 209 -24.72 3.27 3.59
CA GLN A 209 -24.63 2.59 4.89
C GLN A 209 -25.34 3.35 6.02
N ARG A 210 -25.70 4.63 5.82
CA ARG A 210 -26.32 5.51 6.82
C ARG A 210 -25.55 5.49 8.14
N PRO A 211 -24.26 5.91 8.14
CA PRO A 211 -23.46 5.91 9.35
C PRO A 211 -23.97 6.93 10.36
N ASP A 212 -23.89 6.62 11.65
CA ASP A 212 -24.07 7.59 12.74
C ASP A 212 -22.84 8.48 12.92
N LEU A 213 -21.66 7.97 12.56
CA LEU A 213 -20.36 8.59 12.73
C LEU A 213 -19.41 8.17 11.61
N ILE A 214 -18.62 9.10 11.09
CA ILE A 214 -17.55 8.81 10.13
C ILE A 214 -16.20 9.19 10.73
N LEU A 215 -15.24 8.25 10.69
CA LEU A 215 -13.90 8.42 11.24
C LEU A 215 -12.86 8.18 10.12
N PHE A 216 -11.99 9.17 9.92
CA PHE A 216 -10.92 9.12 8.92
C PHE A 216 -9.55 9.13 9.60
N THR A 217 -8.72 8.15 9.30
CA THR A 217 -7.45 7.93 9.98
C THR A 217 -6.21 8.37 9.20
N GLY A 218 -6.32 9.45 8.39
CA GLY A 218 -5.17 10.13 7.80
C GLY A 218 -4.78 9.66 6.41
N ASP A 219 -3.75 10.30 5.86
CA ASP A 219 -3.28 10.18 4.48
C ASP A 219 -4.35 10.59 3.46
N LEU A 220 -4.80 11.85 3.57
CA LEU A 220 -5.75 12.45 2.65
C LEU A 220 -5.12 12.68 1.27
N VAL A 221 -3.84 13.07 1.23
CA VAL A 221 -3.08 13.39 0.03
C VAL A 221 -1.82 12.54 -0.07
N ASN A 222 -1.16 12.55 -1.25
CA ASN A 222 0.18 11.97 -1.38
C ASN A 222 1.25 12.91 -0.80
N ASN A 223 1.11 14.23 -1.07
CA ASN A 223 2.05 15.25 -0.62
C ASN A 223 1.44 16.66 -0.60
N LEU A 224 0.64 17.04 -1.60
CA LEU A 224 0.22 18.42 -1.81
C LEU A 224 -1.26 18.61 -1.48
N ALA A 225 -1.58 19.66 -0.75
CA ALA A 225 -2.97 20.04 -0.47
C ALA A 225 -3.79 20.22 -1.77
N SER A 226 -3.15 20.75 -2.83
CA SER A 226 -3.76 20.94 -4.14
C SER A 226 -4.21 19.64 -4.84
N GLU A 227 -3.76 18.47 -4.37
CA GLU A 227 -4.24 17.19 -4.87
C GLU A 227 -5.74 17.00 -4.61
N MET A 228 -6.29 17.73 -3.63
CA MET A 228 -7.72 17.75 -3.32
C MET A 228 -8.55 18.71 -4.18
N ASP A 229 -7.95 19.57 -4.99
CA ASP A 229 -8.68 20.60 -5.75
C ASP A 229 -9.76 20.05 -6.67
N GLY A 230 -9.62 18.83 -7.09
CA GLY A 230 -10.64 18.18 -7.91
C GLY A 230 -11.57 17.21 -7.17
N TYR A 231 -11.42 17.04 -5.84
CA TYR A 231 -12.07 15.97 -5.10
C TYR A 231 -12.72 16.41 -3.79
N TRP A 232 -12.35 17.58 -3.22
CA TRP A 232 -12.91 18.03 -1.94
C TRP A 232 -14.43 18.13 -1.96
N ASP A 233 -15.04 18.51 -3.10
CA ASP A 233 -16.49 18.60 -3.31
C ASP A 233 -17.17 17.22 -3.25
N LEU A 234 -16.51 16.17 -3.69
CA LEU A 234 -17.00 14.81 -3.55
C LEU A 234 -16.97 14.36 -2.08
N PHE A 235 -15.82 14.56 -1.41
CA PHE A 235 -15.67 14.15 -0.01
C PHE A 235 -16.47 15.00 0.97
N SER A 236 -16.88 16.22 0.61
CA SER A 236 -17.81 17.04 1.41
C SER A 236 -19.22 16.45 1.50
N GLN A 237 -19.57 15.49 0.62
CA GLN A 237 -20.85 14.74 0.70
C GLN A 237 -20.88 13.76 1.87
N LEU A 238 -19.71 13.39 2.42
CA LEU A 238 -19.65 12.53 3.60
C LEU A 238 -20.10 13.32 4.82
N ASN A 239 -21.24 12.92 5.36
CA ASN A 239 -21.82 13.50 6.57
C ASN A 239 -22.47 12.40 7.42
N ALA A 240 -22.55 12.66 8.72
CA ALA A 240 -23.16 11.74 9.67
C ALA A 240 -23.74 12.55 10.85
N PRO A 241 -24.80 12.06 11.52
CA PRO A 241 -25.46 12.78 12.62
C PRO A 241 -24.52 13.19 13.77
N LEU A 242 -23.54 12.33 14.10
CA LEU A 242 -22.54 12.62 15.14
C LEU A 242 -21.26 13.28 14.58
N GLY A 243 -21.22 13.56 13.28
CA GLY A 243 -20.14 14.26 12.61
C GLY A 243 -19.16 13.38 11.86
N VAL A 244 -18.18 14.05 11.24
CA VAL A 244 -17.03 13.46 10.56
C VAL A 244 -15.77 13.94 11.26
N PHE A 245 -14.98 13.04 11.82
CA PHE A 245 -13.72 13.35 12.49
C PHE A 245 -12.56 12.75 11.72
N SER A 246 -11.47 13.49 11.63
CA SER A 246 -10.28 13.12 10.87
C SER A 246 -9.01 13.37 11.66
N ILE A 247 -7.95 12.68 11.29
CA ILE A 247 -6.57 12.94 11.72
C ILE A 247 -5.66 13.04 10.52
N THR A 248 -4.39 13.38 10.73
CA THR A 248 -3.34 13.35 9.72
C THR A 248 -2.55 12.05 9.74
N GLY A 249 -2.16 11.57 8.55
CA GLY A 249 -1.16 10.52 8.38
C GLY A 249 0.21 11.09 7.99
N ASN A 250 1.17 10.21 7.67
CA ASN A 250 2.54 10.64 7.39
C ASN A 250 2.68 11.38 6.04
N HIS A 251 1.82 11.11 5.07
CA HIS A 251 1.84 11.80 3.78
C HIS A 251 1.30 13.24 3.84
N ASP A 252 0.42 13.52 4.80
CA ASP A 252 -0.22 14.82 4.94
C ASP A 252 0.77 15.96 5.32
N TYR A 253 1.95 15.60 5.85
CA TYR A 253 3.03 16.57 6.18
C TYR A 253 3.94 16.92 5.00
N ALA A 254 3.77 16.25 3.86
CA ALA A 254 4.56 16.48 2.65
C ALA A 254 6.09 16.38 2.87
N ASP A 255 6.50 15.42 3.70
CA ASP A 255 7.92 15.15 4.02
C ASP A 255 8.67 14.46 2.87
N TYR A 256 7.94 13.94 1.86
CA TYR A 256 8.49 13.13 0.77
C TYR A 256 8.79 13.93 -0.49
N VAL A 257 8.56 15.25 -0.48
CA VAL A 257 8.87 16.16 -1.60
C VAL A 257 9.87 17.22 -1.15
N GLN A 258 10.63 17.75 -2.12
CA GLN A 258 11.53 18.86 -1.87
C GLN A 258 10.75 20.18 -1.94
N TRP A 259 11.01 21.04 -0.95
CA TRP A 259 10.39 22.35 -0.84
C TRP A 259 11.40 23.45 -1.08
N ASP A 260 10.97 24.51 -1.74
CA ASP A 260 11.80 25.70 -1.97
C ASP A 260 12.10 26.43 -0.65
N SER A 261 11.20 26.36 0.34
CA SER A 261 11.37 26.90 1.69
C SER A 261 10.52 26.15 2.73
N LEU A 262 10.87 26.31 4.00
CA LEU A 262 10.04 25.81 5.10
C LEU A 262 8.67 26.49 5.17
N GLU A 263 8.60 27.76 4.77
CA GLU A 263 7.36 28.53 4.69
C GLU A 263 6.42 27.93 3.64
N ALA A 264 6.94 27.54 2.48
CA ALA A 264 6.16 26.88 1.44
C ALA A 264 5.56 25.56 1.94
N LYS A 265 6.36 24.74 2.66
CA LYS A 265 5.88 23.50 3.28
C LYS A 265 4.80 23.77 4.33
N LYS A 266 5.00 24.74 5.23
CA LYS A 266 4.01 25.13 6.23
C LYS A 266 2.72 25.65 5.59
N SER A 267 2.83 26.46 4.53
CA SER A 267 1.66 26.94 3.78
C SER A 267 0.86 25.78 3.17
N ASN A 268 1.52 24.78 2.60
CA ASN A 268 0.85 23.58 2.09
C ASN A 268 0.09 22.83 3.19
N PHE A 269 0.70 22.65 4.35
CA PHE A 269 0.04 21.99 5.48
C PHE A 269 -1.17 22.80 5.99
N GLN A 270 -1.04 24.14 6.08
CA GLN A 270 -2.15 25.01 6.41
C GLN A 270 -3.30 24.92 5.41
N GLN A 271 -2.99 24.86 4.12
CA GLN A 271 -3.99 24.65 3.06
C GLN A 271 -4.70 23.30 3.25
N LEU A 272 -3.97 22.23 3.59
CA LEU A 272 -4.56 20.92 3.85
C LEU A 272 -5.54 20.96 5.03
N MET A 273 -5.20 21.65 6.13
CA MET A 273 -6.13 21.86 7.25
C MET A 273 -7.39 22.61 6.81
N GLN A 274 -7.26 23.60 5.91
CA GLN A 274 -8.42 24.30 5.35
C GLN A 274 -9.27 23.39 4.45
N VAL A 275 -8.67 22.42 3.76
CA VAL A 275 -9.41 21.40 2.98
C VAL A 275 -10.30 20.57 3.91
N HIS A 276 -9.81 20.07 5.04
CA HIS A 276 -10.65 19.36 6.02
C HIS A 276 -11.83 20.22 6.48
N LYS A 277 -11.57 21.46 6.84
CA LYS A 277 -12.63 22.41 7.22
C LYS A 277 -13.64 22.66 6.10
N LYS A 278 -13.16 22.80 4.85
CA LYS A 278 -14.00 23.02 3.66
C LYS A 278 -14.89 21.81 3.37
N MET A 279 -14.42 20.60 3.66
CA MET A 279 -15.22 19.37 3.57
C MET A 279 -16.21 19.19 4.73
N GLY A 280 -16.18 20.06 5.74
CA GLY A 280 -17.00 19.93 6.95
C GLY A 280 -16.47 18.87 7.93
N TRP A 281 -15.22 18.42 7.77
CA TRP A 281 -14.60 17.45 8.66
C TRP A 281 -13.88 18.14 9.81
N ARG A 282 -14.06 17.66 11.02
CA ARG A 282 -13.30 18.11 12.19
C ARG A 282 -11.97 17.38 12.26
N LEU A 283 -10.90 18.09 11.93
CA LEU A 283 -9.53 17.59 12.05
C LEU A 283 -9.08 17.67 13.52
N LEU A 284 -8.69 16.54 14.09
CA LEU A 284 -8.17 16.40 15.44
C LEU A 284 -6.64 16.39 15.41
N MET A 285 -6.03 17.35 16.13
CA MET A 285 -4.58 17.58 16.13
C MET A 285 -4.05 17.46 17.57
N ASN A 286 -3.87 16.20 18.04
CA ASN A 286 -3.53 15.88 19.43
C ASN A 286 -4.57 16.42 20.41
N GLU A 287 -5.83 16.12 20.17
CA GLU A 287 -6.98 16.52 20.97
C GLU A 287 -8.08 15.46 20.96
N HIS A 288 -9.09 15.63 21.79
CA HIS A 288 -10.28 14.76 21.79
C HIS A 288 -11.56 15.56 21.70
N VAL A 289 -12.64 14.85 21.39
CA VAL A 289 -14.02 15.33 21.41
C VAL A 289 -14.86 14.37 22.21
N VAL A 290 -15.70 14.91 23.07
CA VAL A 290 -16.70 14.13 23.79
C VAL A 290 -18.01 14.18 23.01
N LEU A 291 -18.50 12.99 22.65
CA LEU A 291 -19.83 12.81 22.09
C LEU A 291 -20.77 12.43 23.20
N GLN A 292 -21.91 13.11 23.27
CA GLN A 292 -22.94 12.85 24.25
C GLN A 292 -24.20 12.34 23.57
N ARG A 293 -24.81 11.31 24.15
CA ARG A 293 -26.13 10.81 23.78
C ARG A 293 -26.87 10.50 25.08
N ASP A 294 -27.99 11.19 25.31
CA ASP A 294 -28.71 11.18 26.59
C ASP A 294 -27.79 11.56 27.78
N GLN A 295 -27.61 10.68 28.75
CA GLN A 295 -26.72 10.88 29.90
C GLN A 295 -25.33 10.28 29.70
N ASP A 296 -25.13 9.56 28.60
CA ASP A 296 -23.90 8.82 28.32
C ASP A 296 -22.92 9.60 27.46
N GLN A 297 -21.64 9.32 27.65
CA GLN A 297 -20.55 9.96 26.92
C GLN A 297 -19.55 8.94 26.41
N ILE A 298 -19.01 9.20 25.22
CA ILE A 298 -17.84 8.53 24.65
C ILE A 298 -16.84 9.56 24.16
N ALA A 299 -15.55 9.23 24.15
CA ALA A 299 -14.51 10.11 23.61
C ALA A 299 -14.01 9.62 22.24
N ILE A 300 -13.87 10.56 21.30
CA ILE A 300 -13.11 10.38 20.06
C ILE A 300 -11.78 11.10 20.23
N VAL A 301 -10.70 10.35 20.37
CA VAL A 301 -9.34 10.86 20.57
C VAL A 301 -8.60 10.83 19.25
N GLY A 302 -8.05 11.94 18.82
CA GLY A 302 -7.28 12.03 17.57
C GLY A 302 -5.86 12.51 17.80
N ILE A 303 -4.89 11.77 17.29
CA ILE A 303 -3.50 12.21 17.28
C ILE A 303 -3.00 12.49 15.88
N GLU A 304 -2.04 13.39 15.78
CA GLU A 304 -1.23 13.56 14.58
C GLU A 304 -0.44 12.28 14.29
N ASN A 305 0.21 12.21 13.12
CA ASN A 305 0.97 11.00 12.77
C ASN A 305 2.01 10.63 13.84
N TRP A 306 1.96 9.39 14.28
CA TRP A 306 2.96 8.79 15.17
C TRP A 306 3.27 7.36 14.73
N SER A 307 4.54 6.98 14.68
CA SER A 307 4.98 5.64 14.32
C SER A 307 6.08 5.15 15.25
N ALA A 308 6.07 3.86 15.59
CA ALA A 308 7.19 3.21 16.26
C ALA A 308 8.38 2.99 15.30
N LYS A 309 8.17 3.12 13.99
CA LYS A 309 9.25 2.98 12.99
C LYS A 309 10.02 4.29 12.87
N SER A 310 11.34 4.23 13.04
CA SER A 310 12.22 5.40 13.07
C SER A 310 12.23 6.25 11.78
N ARG A 311 11.84 5.66 10.65
CA ARG A 311 11.78 6.34 9.35
C ARG A 311 10.66 7.36 9.22
N PHE A 312 9.66 7.32 10.11
CA PHE A 312 8.52 8.23 10.07
C PHE A 312 8.62 9.27 11.19
N PRO A 313 8.37 10.56 10.90
CA PRO A 313 8.30 11.61 11.90
C PRO A 313 7.20 11.34 12.93
N LYS A 314 7.42 11.78 14.16
CA LYS A 314 6.48 11.67 15.28
C LYS A 314 5.95 13.06 15.62
N TYR A 315 4.75 13.37 15.15
CA TYR A 315 4.02 14.61 15.47
C TYR A 315 2.95 14.35 16.53
N GLY A 316 2.47 13.10 16.63
CA GLY A 316 1.42 12.70 17.55
C GLY A 316 1.86 12.70 19.01
N ASP A 317 0.99 13.21 19.87
CA ASP A 317 1.12 13.25 21.33
C ASP A 317 -0.18 12.73 21.96
N LEU A 318 -0.20 11.43 22.30
CA LEU A 318 -1.38 10.79 22.89
C LEU A 318 -1.63 11.28 24.31
N SER A 319 -0.59 11.63 25.07
CA SER A 319 -0.75 12.17 26.42
C SER A 319 -1.55 13.48 26.40
N LYS A 320 -1.19 14.37 25.47
CA LYS A 320 -1.91 15.63 25.25
C LYS A 320 -3.34 15.36 24.75
N ALA A 321 -3.49 14.50 23.75
CA ALA A 321 -4.79 14.20 23.14
C ALA A 321 -5.79 13.60 24.12
N PHE A 322 -5.32 12.77 25.05
CA PHE A 322 -6.15 12.02 25.99
C PHE A 322 -6.39 12.79 27.31
N SER A 323 -5.62 13.84 27.58
CA SER A 323 -5.76 14.66 28.79
C SER A 323 -7.17 15.28 28.88
N GLY A 324 -7.91 14.93 29.93
CA GLY A 324 -9.30 15.31 30.14
C GLY A 324 -10.34 14.26 29.65
N ALA A 325 -9.91 13.20 28.99
CA ALA A 325 -10.77 12.09 28.57
C ALA A 325 -10.64 10.85 29.48
N GLU A 326 -9.80 10.86 30.49
CA GLU A 326 -9.43 9.71 31.33
C GLU A 326 -10.62 9.10 32.08
N GLN A 327 -11.62 9.93 32.42
CA GLN A 327 -12.81 9.52 33.16
C GLN A 327 -13.98 9.11 32.25
N ILE A 328 -13.82 9.24 30.93
CA ILE A 328 -14.87 8.85 29.99
C ILE A 328 -14.83 7.33 29.83
N PRO A 329 -15.97 6.65 30.03
CA PRO A 329 -15.98 5.20 30.14
C PRO A 329 -15.55 4.46 28.87
N PHE A 330 -15.73 5.08 27.69
CA PHE A 330 -15.40 4.47 26.40
C PHE A 330 -14.70 5.48 25.49
N SER A 331 -13.52 5.13 25.00
CA SER A 331 -12.74 5.97 24.11
C SER A 331 -12.36 5.23 22.81
N ILE A 332 -12.51 5.94 21.68
CA ILE A 332 -12.05 5.50 20.36
C ILE A 332 -10.86 6.38 19.98
N LEU A 333 -9.71 5.75 19.75
CA LEU A 333 -8.49 6.42 19.30
C LEU A 333 -8.36 6.33 17.79
N LEU A 334 -8.15 7.48 17.14
CA LEU A 334 -7.69 7.58 15.76
C LEU A 334 -6.17 7.75 15.76
N SER A 335 -5.46 6.80 15.18
CA SER A 335 -4.00 6.80 15.06
C SER A 335 -3.60 6.15 13.75
N HIS A 336 -2.96 6.92 12.87
CA HIS A 336 -2.72 6.49 11.49
C HIS A 336 -1.91 5.20 11.39
N ASP A 337 -0.70 5.15 12.02
CA ASP A 337 0.19 3.98 11.97
C ASP A 337 -0.17 2.95 13.06
N PRO A 338 -0.49 1.70 12.71
CA PRO A 338 -0.89 0.66 13.66
C PRO A 338 0.20 0.27 14.66
N SER A 339 1.47 0.55 14.37
CA SER A 339 2.58 0.25 15.30
C SER A 339 2.49 1.03 16.61
N HIS A 340 1.72 2.13 16.64
CA HIS A 340 1.46 2.90 17.84
C HIS A 340 0.70 2.09 18.90
N TRP A 341 -0.21 1.23 18.48
CA TRP A 341 -1.04 0.45 19.38
C TRP A 341 -0.21 -0.40 20.35
N ARG A 342 0.72 -1.21 19.85
CA ARG A 342 1.62 -2.01 20.71
C ARG A 342 2.65 -1.16 21.44
N ALA A 343 3.10 -0.08 20.83
CA ALA A 343 4.21 0.70 21.38
C ALA A 343 3.80 1.56 22.58
N GLN A 344 2.56 2.06 22.60
CA GLN A 344 2.10 2.98 23.65
C GLN A 344 0.69 2.65 24.16
N VAL A 345 -0.28 2.33 23.28
CA VAL A 345 -1.69 2.28 23.67
C VAL A 345 -1.97 1.13 24.62
N LEU A 346 -1.53 -0.09 24.28
CA LEU A 346 -1.77 -1.28 25.08
C LEU A 346 -1.26 -1.16 26.52
N SER A 347 -0.07 -0.58 26.71
CA SER A 347 0.58 -0.55 28.00
C SER A 347 0.14 0.63 28.87
N ASN A 348 -0.11 1.79 28.24
CA ASN A 348 -0.22 3.06 28.98
C ASN A 348 -1.65 3.61 28.99
N TYR A 349 -2.55 3.12 28.12
CA TYR A 349 -3.91 3.66 27.99
C TYR A 349 -4.97 2.54 27.94
N PRO A 350 -5.15 1.79 29.04
CA PRO A 350 -6.04 0.63 29.08
C PRO A 350 -7.52 0.99 28.89
N THR A 351 -7.91 2.23 29.09
CA THR A 351 -9.29 2.73 28.91
C THR A 351 -9.64 3.05 27.45
N ILE A 352 -8.65 3.08 26.54
CA ILE A 352 -8.90 3.19 25.10
C ILE A 352 -9.38 1.82 24.60
N ALA A 353 -10.68 1.69 24.39
CA ALA A 353 -11.30 0.42 24.04
C ALA A 353 -11.08 0.02 22.57
N LEU A 354 -11.11 1.01 21.65
CA LEU A 354 -10.96 0.80 20.22
C LEU A 354 -9.93 1.76 19.63
N THR A 355 -8.96 1.23 18.89
CA THR A 355 -8.03 2.00 18.08
C THR A 355 -8.34 1.75 16.60
N LEU A 356 -8.40 2.82 15.80
CA LEU A 356 -8.58 2.79 14.36
C LEU A 356 -7.32 3.28 13.67
N SER A 357 -6.81 2.52 12.70
CA SER A 357 -5.58 2.80 11.95
C SER A 357 -5.71 2.46 10.47
N GLY A 358 -4.75 2.94 9.67
CA GLY A 358 -4.60 2.63 8.25
C GLY A 358 -3.15 2.35 7.86
N HIS A 359 -2.54 3.23 7.05
CA HIS A 359 -1.11 3.33 6.73
C HIS A 359 -0.52 2.19 5.89
N THR A 360 -0.84 0.95 6.19
CA THR A 360 -0.16 -0.21 5.58
C THR A 360 -0.64 -0.54 4.19
N HIS A 361 -1.85 -0.15 3.83
CA HIS A 361 -2.59 -0.54 2.62
C HIS A 361 -2.65 -2.07 2.39
N GLY A 362 -2.20 -2.90 3.36
CA GLY A 362 -1.86 -4.28 3.09
C GLY A 362 -0.87 -4.42 1.92
N MET A 363 0.02 -3.40 1.75
CA MET A 363 0.96 -3.26 0.62
C MET A 363 0.29 -3.28 -0.76
N GLN A 364 -1.05 -3.14 -0.83
CA GLN A 364 -1.85 -3.24 -2.06
C GLN A 364 -1.65 -4.56 -2.84
N PHE A 365 -0.93 -5.50 -2.25
CA PHE A 365 -0.54 -6.77 -2.84
C PHE A 365 -0.59 -7.90 -1.81
N GLY A 366 -1.28 -8.99 -2.15
CA GLY A 366 -1.38 -10.14 -1.25
C GLY A 366 -2.45 -11.13 -1.69
N VAL A 367 -2.75 -12.04 -0.78
CA VAL A 367 -3.81 -13.04 -0.94
C VAL A 367 -4.74 -12.95 0.27
N GLU A 368 -6.02 -12.85 0.02
CA GLU A 368 -7.04 -12.84 1.06
C GLU A 368 -8.19 -13.77 0.65
N LEU A 369 -8.17 -14.97 1.22
CA LEU A 369 -9.14 -16.03 1.03
C LEU A 369 -9.69 -16.45 2.40
N PRO A 370 -10.84 -17.14 2.47
CA PRO A 370 -11.32 -17.69 3.73
C PRO A 370 -10.24 -18.52 4.43
N GLY A 371 -9.85 -18.11 5.64
CA GLY A 371 -8.82 -18.79 6.44
C GLY A 371 -7.36 -18.49 6.07
N VAL A 372 -7.09 -17.79 4.97
CA VAL A 372 -5.73 -17.44 4.54
C VAL A 372 -5.63 -15.96 4.24
N ARG A 373 -4.76 -15.26 4.98
CA ARG A 373 -4.45 -13.86 4.74
C ARG A 373 -2.93 -13.67 4.73
N TRP A 374 -2.39 -13.24 3.61
CA TRP A 374 -0.97 -13.01 3.42
C TRP A 374 -0.70 -11.75 2.60
N SER A 375 0.28 -10.97 3.03
CA SER A 375 0.86 -9.87 2.29
C SER A 375 2.32 -9.71 2.71
N PRO A 376 3.23 -9.27 1.82
CA PRO A 376 4.61 -8.98 2.22
C PRO A 376 4.72 -7.99 3.37
N VAL A 377 3.74 -7.11 3.57
CA VAL A 377 3.73 -6.13 4.66
C VAL A 377 3.73 -6.79 6.05
N GLN A 378 3.25 -8.04 6.20
CA GLN A 378 3.25 -8.77 7.47
C GLN A 378 4.65 -8.95 8.09
N TYR A 379 5.70 -8.92 7.25
CA TYR A 379 7.09 -9.00 7.72
C TYR A 379 7.61 -7.67 8.27
N VAL A 380 6.83 -6.58 8.10
CA VAL A 380 7.16 -5.24 8.58
C VAL A 380 6.20 -4.80 9.69
N TYR A 381 4.91 -5.12 9.54
CA TYR A 381 3.84 -4.77 10.47
C TYR A 381 3.11 -6.03 10.93
N ALA A 382 3.14 -6.32 12.23
CA ALA A 382 2.40 -7.44 12.80
C ALA A 382 0.89 -7.22 12.65
N GLU A 383 0.43 -5.99 12.90
CA GLU A 383 -0.94 -5.54 12.67
C GLU A 383 -1.02 -4.79 11.34
N TRP A 384 -1.39 -5.48 10.27
CA TRP A 384 -1.36 -4.86 8.94
C TRP A 384 -2.74 -4.74 8.26
N ALA A 385 -3.76 -5.45 8.70
CA ALA A 385 -5.12 -5.33 8.16
C ALA A 385 -6.17 -6.05 9.02
N GLY A 386 -7.36 -5.46 9.16
CA GLY A 386 -8.50 -6.04 9.87
C GLY A 386 -8.39 -5.92 11.39
N LEU A 387 -9.13 -6.77 12.09
CA LEU A 387 -9.29 -6.72 13.54
C LEU A 387 -8.18 -7.49 14.28
N TYR A 388 -7.66 -6.87 15.33
CA TYR A 388 -6.77 -7.45 16.34
C TYR A 388 -7.33 -7.16 17.71
N GLU A 389 -7.19 -8.11 18.62
CA GLU A 389 -7.71 -8.01 19.98
C GLU A 389 -6.61 -8.44 20.97
N GLN A 390 -6.45 -7.67 22.02
CA GLN A 390 -5.56 -8.01 23.13
C GLN A 390 -6.12 -7.42 24.41
N LEU A 391 -6.34 -8.28 25.42
CA LEU A 391 -7.09 -7.93 26.63
C LEU A 391 -8.48 -7.39 26.24
N ASP A 392 -8.89 -6.27 26.80
CA ASP A 392 -10.17 -5.62 26.49
C ASP A 392 -10.05 -4.57 25.38
N GLN A 393 -8.87 -4.41 24.77
CA GLN A 393 -8.61 -3.42 23.73
C GLN A 393 -8.63 -4.08 22.35
N LYS A 394 -9.17 -3.33 21.38
CA LYS A 394 -9.23 -3.74 19.98
C LYS A 394 -8.54 -2.72 19.08
N LEU A 395 -7.86 -3.23 18.05
CA LEU A 395 -7.33 -2.43 16.96
C LEU A 395 -7.98 -2.89 15.65
N TYR A 396 -8.45 -1.94 14.86
CA TYR A 396 -8.81 -2.22 13.48
C TYR A 396 -7.90 -1.46 12.52
N VAL A 397 -7.27 -2.17 11.58
CA VAL A 397 -6.40 -1.60 10.54
C VAL A 397 -7.11 -1.68 9.20
N ASN A 398 -7.48 -0.51 8.66
CA ASN A 398 -8.13 -0.36 7.35
C ASN A 398 -7.09 -0.52 6.23
N ARG A 399 -7.49 -1.11 5.09
CA ARG A 399 -6.61 -1.32 3.93
C ARG A 399 -6.48 -0.12 3.00
N GLY A 400 -7.11 1.01 3.37
CA GLY A 400 -7.14 2.24 2.59
C GLY A 400 -8.25 2.28 1.53
N PHE A 401 -8.84 3.46 1.39
CA PHE A 401 -9.83 3.79 0.37
C PHE A 401 -9.17 3.99 -1.00
N GLY A 402 -8.02 4.66 -1.03
CA GLY A 402 -7.26 4.93 -2.24
C GLY A 402 -6.09 3.97 -2.49
N PHE A 403 -5.07 4.48 -3.12
CA PHE A 403 -3.84 3.74 -3.44
C PHE A 403 -2.67 4.73 -3.62
N ILE A 404 -1.45 4.22 -3.42
CA ILE A 404 -0.24 5.01 -3.58
C ILE A 404 0.88 4.18 -4.22
N GLY A 405 1.74 4.83 -5.00
CA GLY A 405 2.87 4.19 -5.67
C GLY A 405 2.44 3.29 -6.81
N TYR A 406 2.08 2.04 -6.53
CA TYR A 406 1.50 1.14 -7.51
C TYR A 406 0.02 1.51 -7.76
N PRO A 407 -0.38 1.86 -9.03
CA PRO A 407 -1.74 2.31 -9.34
C PRO A 407 -2.72 1.14 -9.49
N GLY A 408 -2.76 0.27 -8.49
CA GLY A 408 -3.55 -0.95 -8.52
C GLY A 408 -3.67 -1.65 -7.16
N ARG A 409 -4.46 -2.73 -7.15
CA ARG A 409 -4.70 -3.59 -5.98
C ARG A 409 -4.72 -5.04 -6.40
N VAL A 410 -3.79 -5.86 -5.91
CA VAL A 410 -3.70 -7.30 -6.18
C VAL A 410 -4.06 -8.06 -4.92
N GLY A 411 -5.24 -8.70 -4.91
CA GLY A 411 -5.73 -9.50 -3.78
C GLY A 411 -6.16 -8.72 -2.54
N ILE A 412 -5.56 -7.54 -2.28
CA ILE A 412 -5.92 -6.65 -1.18
C ILE A 412 -6.68 -5.45 -1.76
N LEU A 413 -8.00 -5.51 -1.76
CA LEU A 413 -8.87 -4.52 -2.39
C LEU A 413 -9.06 -3.27 -1.50
N PRO A 414 -9.46 -2.11 -2.11
CA PRO A 414 -9.80 -0.90 -1.33
C PRO A 414 -10.95 -1.18 -0.36
N GLU A 415 -10.89 -0.57 0.81
CA GLU A 415 -11.78 -0.90 1.92
C GLU A 415 -12.58 0.30 2.42
N ILE A 416 -13.87 0.05 2.66
CA ILE A 416 -14.78 0.87 3.45
C ILE A 416 -15.20 0.00 4.63
N THR A 417 -14.79 0.35 5.85
CA THR A 417 -15.09 -0.45 7.05
C THR A 417 -16.35 0.08 7.72
N ILE A 418 -17.25 -0.84 8.06
CA ILE A 418 -18.44 -0.54 8.86
C ILE A 418 -18.26 -1.25 10.20
N ILE A 419 -18.28 -0.48 11.29
CA ILE A 419 -18.16 -0.99 12.65
C ILE A 419 -19.47 -0.69 13.39
N GLU A 420 -20.11 -1.73 13.90
CA GLU A 420 -21.27 -1.60 14.78
C GLU A 420 -20.82 -1.95 16.20
N LEU A 421 -21.01 -1.03 17.13
CA LEU A 421 -20.62 -1.20 18.52
C LEU A 421 -21.79 -1.74 19.35
N PHE A 422 -21.51 -2.74 20.16
CA PHE A 422 -22.50 -3.33 21.08
C PHE A 422 -21.94 -3.39 22.50
N SER A 423 -22.79 -3.16 23.50
CA SER A 423 -22.46 -3.48 24.88
C SER A 423 -22.43 -5.01 25.06
N LYS A 424 -21.54 -5.49 25.93
CA LYS A 424 -21.65 -6.86 26.44
C LYS A 424 -22.65 -6.85 27.57
N ASP A 425 -23.62 -7.76 27.51
CA ASP A 425 -24.53 -8.03 28.60
C ASP A 425 -23.77 -8.51 29.86
#